data_0696dc32f488c36cb247fdb03e200a24
#
_entry.id   0696dc32f488c36cb247fdb03e200a24
#
_cell.length_a   1.000
_cell.length_b   1.000
_cell.length_c   1.000
_cell.angle_alpha   90.00
_cell.angle_beta   90.00
_cell.angle_gamma   90.00
#
_symmetry.space_group_name_H-M   'P 1'
#
loop_
_entity.id
_entity.type
_entity.pdbx_description
1 polymer ?
#
loop_
_entity_poly.entity_id
_entity_poly.type
_entity_poly.pdbx_seq_one_letter_code
_entity_poly.pdbx_strand_id
1 'polypeptide(L)'
;MTADETLASVRLRESLYEDIHTGRLSLGEATRRMRKIVGMTQPEYARLIGIAPRVLMDIERGHGNPRLNTLEKLAKPFGLTVGFIAASESGD
;
A
#
# COMPACT_ATOMS: atom_id res chain seq x y z
N MET A 1 -11.99 -19.83 -2.47
CA MET A 1 -12.51 -18.44 -2.45
C MET A 1 -13.86 -18.41 -3.15
N THR A 2 -14.85 -17.77 -2.55
CA THR A 2 -16.19 -17.67 -3.13
C THR A 2 -16.22 -16.52 -4.16
N ALA A 3 -17.29 -16.49 -4.98
CA ALA A 3 -17.49 -15.42 -5.94
C ALA A 3 -17.61 -14.07 -5.24
N ASP A 4 -18.26 -14.02 -4.08
CA ASP A 4 -18.43 -12.80 -3.30
C ASP A 4 -17.09 -12.27 -2.79
N GLU A 5 -16.22 -13.15 -2.31
CA GLU A 5 -14.89 -12.77 -1.85
C GLU A 5 -14.04 -12.22 -2.99
N THR A 6 -14.13 -12.86 -4.16
CA THR A 6 -13.40 -12.40 -5.36
C THR A 6 -13.89 -11.01 -5.77
N LEU A 7 -15.19 -10.80 -5.77
CA LEU A 7 -15.77 -9.52 -6.14
C LEU A 7 -15.39 -8.43 -5.13
N ALA A 8 -15.43 -8.76 -3.83
CA ALA A 8 -15.04 -7.83 -2.80
C ALA A 8 -13.57 -7.40 -2.96
N SER A 9 -12.68 -8.36 -3.26
CA SER A 9 -11.26 -8.06 -3.51
C SER A 9 -11.07 -7.15 -4.72
N VAL A 10 -11.81 -7.38 -5.79
CA VAL A 10 -11.74 -6.54 -6.99
C VAL A 10 -12.16 -5.11 -6.64
N ARG A 11 -13.26 -4.94 -5.90
CA ARG A 11 -13.74 -3.61 -5.52
C ARG A 11 -12.77 -2.89 -4.61
N LEU A 12 -12.16 -3.59 -3.65
CA LEU A 12 -11.17 -3.00 -2.77
C LEU A 12 -9.94 -2.53 -3.54
N ARG A 13 -9.52 -3.31 -4.52
CA ARG A 13 -8.38 -2.96 -5.37
C ARG A 13 -8.69 -1.76 -6.25
N GLU A 14 -9.87 -1.73 -6.85
CA GLU A 14 -10.29 -0.58 -7.67
C GLU A 14 -10.36 0.69 -6.85
N SER A 15 -10.91 0.62 -5.64
CA SER A 15 -11.00 1.76 -4.73
C SER A 15 -9.60 2.25 -4.34
N LEU A 16 -8.67 1.33 -4.12
CA LEU A 16 -7.29 1.68 -3.82
C LEU A 16 -6.65 2.47 -4.96
N TYR A 17 -6.78 1.98 -6.19
CA TYR A 17 -6.20 2.65 -7.36
C TYR A 17 -6.81 4.03 -7.58
N GLU A 18 -8.11 4.15 -7.40
CA GLU A 18 -8.78 5.43 -7.52
C GLU A 18 -8.26 6.44 -6.50
N ASP A 19 -8.13 6.02 -5.25
CA ASP A 19 -7.64 6.90 -4.20
C ASP A 19 -6.17 7.26 -4.38
N ILE A 20 -5.36 6.34 -4.90
CA ILE A 20 -3.97 6.64 -5.25
C ILE A 20 -3.93 7.66 -6.37
N HIS A 21 -4.75 7.46 -7.41
CA HIS A 21 -4.79 8.35 -8.57
C HIS A 21 -5.15 9.78 -8.17
N THR A 22 -6.05 9.93 -7.22
CA THR A 22 -6.46 11.24 -6.74
C THR A 22 -5.54 11.84 -5.68
N GLY A 23 -4.52 11.11 -5.27
CA GLY A 23 -3.56 11.58 -4.27
C GLY A 23 -4.11 11.69 -2.87
N ARG A 24 -5.15 10.95 -2.55
CA ARG A 24 -5.83 11.05 -1.26
C ARG A 24 -5.21 10.22 -0.14
N LEU A 25 -4.36 9.28 -0.49
CA LEU A 25 -3.81 8.35 0.49
C LEU A 25 -2.37 8.72 0.84
N SER A 26 -2.08 8.66 2.14
CA SER A 26 -0.70 8.67 2.59
C SER A 26 -0.05 7.33 2.24
N LEU A 27 1.26 7.29 2.29
CA LEU A 27 2.01 6.06 2.05
C LEU A 27 1.57 4.95 3.02
N GLY A 28 1.42 5.29 4.30
CA GLY A 28 1.02 4.32 5.32
C GLY A 28 -0.38 3.78 5.10
N GLU A 29 -1.31 4.64 4.75
CA GLU A 29 -2.69 4.22 4.47
C GLU A 29 -2.75 3.30 3.25
N ALA A 30 -2.04 3.66 2.18
CA ALA A 30 -1.99 2.85 0.99
C ALA A 30 -1.40 1.47 1.29
N THR A 31 -0.31 1.44 2.03
CA THR A 31 0.37 0.19 2.39
C THR A 31 -0.56 -0.71 3.21
N ARG A 32 -1.25 -0.14 4.19
CA ARG A 32 -2.19 -0.91 5.01
C ARG A 32 -3.32 -1.49 4.18
N ARG A 33 -3.85 -0.72 3.24
CA ARG A 33 -4.92 -1.18 2.36
C ARG A 33 -4.44 -2.28 1.43
N MET A 34 -3.23 -2.17 0.90
CA MET A 34 -2.63 -3.23 0.08
C MET A 34 -2.56 -4.54 0.86
N ARG A 35 -2.06 -4.47 2.10
CA ARG A 35 -1.94 -5.64 2.94
C ARG A 35 -3.30 -6.28 3.22
N LYS A 36 -4.32 -5.47 3.48
CA LYS A 36 -5.67 -5.98 3.74
C LYS A 36 -6.31 -6.61 2.51
N ILE A 37 -6.02 -6.09 1.33
CA ILE A 37 -6.52 -6.66 0.08
C ILE A 37 -6.03 -8.10 -0.08
N VAL A 38 -4.77 -8.37 0.24
CA VAL A 38 -4.22 -9.72 0.14
C VAL A 38 -4.50 -10.57 1.39
N GLY A 39 -5.09 -9.98 2.43
CA GLY A 39 -5.52 -10.71 3.61
C GLY A 39 -4.38 -11.19 4.49
N MET A 40 -3.28 -10.46 4.56
CA MET A 40 -2.10 -10.87 5.30
C MET A 40 -1.87 -10.03 6.55
N THR A 41 -1.23 -10.66 7.55
CA THR A 41 -0.70 -9.94 8.70
C THR A 41 0.54 -9.16 8.28
N GLN A 42 0.98 -8.24 9.13
CA GLN A 42 2.20 -7.47 8.85
C GLN A 42 3.43 -8.38 8.65
N PRO A 43 3.69 -9.36 9.53
CA PRO A 43 4.84 -10.24 9.30
C PRO A 43 4.74 -11.05 8.01
N GLU A 44 3.54 -11.53 7.67
CA GLU A 44 3.34 -12.30 6.45
C GLU A 44 3.60 -11.45 5.21
N TYR A 45 3.05 -10.25 5.19
CA TYR A 45 3.19 -9.36 4.05
C TYR A 45 4.64 -8.88 3.90
N ALA A 46 5.29 -8.55 5.01
CA ALA A 46 6.70 -8.15 5.00
C ALA A 46 7.57 -9.25 4.41
N ARG A 47 7.31 -10.50 4.78
CA ARG A 47 8.04 -11.65 4.23
C ARG A 47 7.80 -11.80 2.74
N LEU A 48 6.55 -11.65 2.32
CA LEU A 48 6.19 -11.77 0.91
C LEU A 48 6.93 -10.77 0.03
N ILE A 49 6.98 -9.51 0.45
CA ILE A 49 7.60 -8.46 -0.34
C ILE A 49 9.09 -8.28 -0.04
N GLY A 50 9.64 -9.01 0.91
CA GLY A 50 11.08 -9.03 1.17
C GLY A 50 11.60 -7.83 1.95
N ILE A 51 10.85 -7.39 2.96
CA ILE A 51 11.30 -6.33 3.87
C ILE A 51 11.19 -6.81 5.31
N ALA A 52 11.89 -6.14 6.22
CA ALA A 52 11.79 -6.46 7.64
C ALA A 52 10.40 -6.06 8.17
N PRO A 53 9.78 -6.88 9.04
CA PRO A 53 8.48 -6.54 9.61
C PRO A 53 8.44 -5.18 10.31
N ARG A 54 9.51 -4.80 10.98
CA ARG A 54 9.59 -3.52 11.66
C ARG A 54 9.50 -2.35 10.67
N VAL A 55 10.12 -2.51 9.50
CA VAL A 55 10.07 -1.50 8.46
C VAL A 55 8.63 -1.33 7.96
N LEU A 56 7.91 -2.43 7.75
CA LEU A 56 6.52 -2.37 7.32
C LEU A 56 5.65 -1.68 8.37
N MET A 57 5.84 -2.05 9.64
CA MET A 57 5.10 -1.43 10.73
C MET A 57 5.30 0.08 10.78
N ASP A 58 6.55 0.53 10.63
CA ASP A 58 6.86 1.95 10.67
C ASP A 58 6.21 2.68 9.49
N ILE A 59 6.24 2.09 8.30
CA ILE A 59 5.59 2.68 7.13
C ILE A 59 4.09 2.85 7.36
N GLU A 60 3.43 1.81 7.87
CA GLU A 60 1.99 1.85 8.11
C GLU A 60 1.59 2.88 9.17
N ARG A 61 2.50 3.19 10.08
CA ARG A 61 2.28 4.20 11.12
C ARG A 61 2.65 5.61 10.66
N GLY A 62 3.24 5.74 9.49
CA GLY A 62 3.74 7.03 9.01
C GLY A 62 5.03 7.45 9.69
N HIS A 63 5.78 6.50 10.21
CA HIS A 63 7.04 6.73 10.90
C HIS A 63 8.20 6.23 10.06
N GLY A 64 9.40 6.59 10.49
CA GLY A 64 10.60 6.08 9.84
C GLY A 64 10.96 6.82 8.57
N ASN A 65 11.91 6.26 7.88
CA ASN A 65 12.47 6.85 6.68
C ASN A 65 12.82 5.72 5.70
N PRO A 66 11.83 5.15 5.04
CA PRO A 66 12.05 4.00 4.16
C PRO A 66 12.90 4.37 2.96
N ARG A 67 13.73 3.42 2.54
CA ARG A 67 14.55 3.58 1.34
C ARG A 67 13.69 3.46 0.10
N LEU A 68 14.14 4.05 -0.98
CA LEU A 68 13.45 3.97 -2.27
C LEU A 68 13.20 2.51 -2.68
N ASN A 69 14.20 1.67 -2.53
CA ASN A 69 14.08 0.26 -2.87
C ASN A 69 12.98 -0.43 -2.05
N THR A 70 12.80 -0.07 -0.78
CA THR A 70 11.72 -0.59 0.05
C THR A 70 10.36 -0.18 -0.50
N LEU A 71 10.22 1.08 -0.91
CA LEU A 71 8.98 1.58 -1.49
C LEU A 71 8.67 0.89 -2.81
N GLU A 72 9.68 0.61 -3.61
CA GLU A 72 9.52 -0.11 -4.87
C GLU A 72 9.03 -1.54 -4.62
N LYS A 73 9.52 -2.20 -3.58
CA LYS A 73 9.05 -3.53 -3.21
C LYS A 73 7.59 -3.52 -2.79
N LEU A 74 7.15 -2.45 -2.12
CA LEU A 74 5.73 -2.29 -1.76
C LEU A 74 4.85 -2.08 -2.98
N ALA A 75 5.34 -1.30 -3.93
CA ALA A 75 4.56 -0.90 -5.10
C ALA A 75 4.39 -2.02 -6.12
N LYS A 76 5.42 -2.84 -6.29
CA LYS A 76 5.51 -3.83 -7.35
C LYS A 76 4.34 -4.83 -7.41
N PRO A 77 3.92 -5.45 -6.31
CA PRO A 77 2.82 -6.42 -6.37
C PRO A 77 1.50 -5.83 -6.87
N PHE A 78 1.34 -4.52 -6.81
CA PHE A 78 0.13 -3.84 -7.27
C PHE A 78 0.32 -3.13 -8.60
N GLY A 79 1.44 -3.38 -9.28
CA GLY A 79 1.72 -2.77 -10.57
C GLY A 79 1.96 -1.28 -10.49
N LEU A 80 2.39 -0.80 -9.32
CA LEU A 80 2.63 0.62 -9.08
C LEU A 80 4.12 0.93 -9.15
N THR A 81 4.43 2.20 -9.37
CA THR A 81 5.80 2.71 -9.32
C THR A 81 5.88 3.86 -8.34
N VAL A 82 7.09 4.18 -7.92
CA VAL A 82 7.33 5.29 -7.00
C VAL A 82 7.60 6.55 -7.81
N GLY A 83 6.97 7.66 -7.42
CA GLY A 83 7.17 8.93 -8.10
C GLY A 83 6.63 10.07 -7.27
N PHE A 84 6.68 11.26 -7.84
CA PHE A 84 6.15 12.44 -7.19
C PHE A 84 4.75 12.75 -7.67
N ILE A 85 3.94 13.28 -6.78
CA ILE A 85 2.62 13.80 -7.13
C ILE A 85 2.57 15.27 -6.72
N ALA A 86 1.73 16.04 -7.38
CA ALA A 86 1.54 17.44 -7.02
C ALA A 86 0.88 17.52 -5.65
N ALA A 87 1.33 18.45 -4.81
CA ALA A 87 0.72 18.66 -3.51
C ALA A 87 -0.68 19.23 -3.70
N SER A 88 -1.59 18.75 -2.85
CA SER A 88 -2.96 19.26 -2.85
C SER A 88 -2.98 20.68 -2.34
N GLU A 89 -3.81 21.53 -2.93
CA GLU A 89 -3.98 22.90 -2.47
C GLU A 89 -4.51 22.96 -1.04
N SER A 90 -5.31 22.00 -0.65
CA SER A 90 -5.85 21.97 0.70
C SER A 90 -4.92 21.32 1.70
N GLY A 91 -3.80 20.82 1.25
CA GLY A 91 -3.12 20.00 2.09
C GLY A 91 -1.85 20.22 2.46
N ASP A 92 -1.54 20.76 1.96
CA ASP A 92 -0.51 20.60 2.36
C ASP A 92 0.53 20.93 2.36
#